data_bf3e80da152261b1453cce708840573e
#
_entry.id   bf3e80da152261b1453cce708840573e
#
_cell.length_a   1.000
_cell.length_b   1.000
_cell.length_c   1.000
_cell.angle_alpha   90.00
_cell.angle_beta   90.00
_cell.angle_gamma   90.00
#
_symmetry.space_group_name_H-M   'P 1'
#
loop_
_entity.id
_entity.type
_entity.pdbx_description
1 polymer ?
#
loop_
_entity_poly.entity_id
_entity_poly.type
_entity_poly.pdbx_seq_one_letter_code
_entity_poly.pdbx_strand_id
1 'polypeptide(L)'
;KCPFINRGRNKSGVFEEESVARQCPYGSNRMGARTIGGLYAEKGKGGRSGIEQYYDSLLKGLPGVFSYEKVAGKYRDICIVEPIDGEDVYTTLDVNIQDIAEQALMKTLIKNGADHGCAVVMEVQTGKIRAMSNLKRAGDGSYLEGTNYALASQTEPGSTFKIASAIVALETGKVDTSTMIPTGNGSHNFYGKTMRDWNYNKGGYGKISLSRGIQVSSNIASALIIDELFKDNPQKFIEGLYKLGINNDLDLDIRGVARPYIKSVDDPTWSKLSLPWIAHGYEVKVPPIYREAFEDNIDLALTDNAGIS
;
A
#
# COMPACT_ATOMS: atom_id res chain seq x y z
N LYS A 1 -30.56 -14.97 -39.65
CA LYS A 1 -31.75 -14.29 -39.02
C LYS A 1 -32.64 -15.39 -38.45
N CYS A 2 -32.82 -15.41 -37.12
CA CYS A 2 -33.67 -16.41 -36.48
C CYS A 2 -35.16 -16.04 -36.72
N PRO A 3 -35.98 -16.91 -37.30
CA PRO A 3 -37.35 -16.59 -37.69
C PRO A 3 -38.28 -16.34 -36.48
N PHE A 4 -37.88 -16.71 -35.29
CA PHE A 4 -38.64 -16.50 -34.06
C PHE A 4 -38.43 -15.08 -33.48
N ILE A 5 -37.30 -14.45 -33.67
CA ILE A 5 -36.97 -13.13 -33.15
C ILE A 5 -37.74 -12.04 -33.89
N ASN A 6 -38.07 -12.24 -35.15
CA ASN A 6 -38.78 -11.26 -35.99
C ASN A 6 -40.31 -11.13 -35.72
N ARG A 7 -40.87 -11.90 -34.76
CA ARG A 7 -42.30 -11.87 -34.47
C ARG A 7 -42.75 -10.80 -33.46
N GLY A 8 -41.83 -10.00 -32.96
CA GLY A 8 -42.09 -8.96 -31.95
C GLY A 8 -42.21 -9.54 -30.53
N ARG A 9 -41.92 -8.70 -29.55
CA ARG A 9 -41.75 -9.02 -28.13
C ARG A 9 -42.88 -9.89 -27.53
N ASN A 10 -44.14 -9.64 -27.91
CA ASN A 10 -45.29 -10.33 -27.36
C ASN A 10 -45.69 -11.65 -28.07
N LYS A 11 -45.06 -11.98 -29.21
CA LYS A 11 -45.39 -13.17 -30.02
C LYS A 11 -44.24 -14.16 -30.15
N SER A 12 -43.00 -13.74 -29.87
CA SER A 12 -41.82 -14.57 -29.97
C SER A 12 -41.47 -15.25 -28.67
N GLY A 13 -41.88 -14.70 -27.51
CA GLY A 13 -41.38 -15.12 -26.20
C GLY A 13 -39.88 -14.83 -25.98
N VAL A 14 -39.24 -14.15 -26.95
CA VAL A 14 -37.83 -13.78 -26.91
C VAL A 14 -37.74 -12.30 -26.61
N PHE A 15 -37.01 -11.97 -25.56
CA PHE A 15 -36.71 -10.60 -25.15
C PHE A 15 -35.22 -10.36 -25.40
N GLU A 16 -34.88 -9.28 -26.07
CA GLU A 16 -33.53 -8.78 -26.18
C GLU A 16 -33.30 -7.85 -24.98
N GLU A 17 -32.36 -8.20 -24.16
CA GLU A 17 -31.90 -7.37 -23.06
C GLU A 17 -30.42 -7.03 -23.28
N GLU A 18 -30.16 -5.75 -23.50
CA GLU A 18 -28.78 -5.26 -23.53
C GLU A 18 -28.22 -5.29 -22.12
N SER A 19 -27.14 -6.02 -21.94
CA SER A 19 -26.38 -6.02 -20.70
C SER A 19 -24.97 -5.55 -20.95
N VAL A 20 -24.53 -4.58 -20.18
CA VAL A 20 -23.13 -4.17 -20.17
C VAL A 20 -22.36 -5.18 -19.32
N ALA A 21 -21.48 -5.94 -19.95
CA ALA A 21 -20.58 -6.85 -19.27
C ALA A 21 -19.18 -6.22 -19.20
N ARG A 22 -18.62 -6.17 -17.98
CA ARG A 22 -17.24 -5.74 -17.82
C ARG A 22 -16.30 -6.78 -18.44
N GLN A 23 -15.43 -6.33 -19.31
CA GLN A 23 -14.32 -7.15 -19.81
C GLN A 23 -13.09 -6.95 -18.93
N CYS A 24 -12.60 -8.05 -18.35
CA CYS A 24 -11.33 -8.07 -17.65
C CYS A 24 -10.34 -8.86 -18.53
N PRO A 25 -9.41 -8.18 -19.23
CA PRO A 25 -8.52 -8.83 -20.22
C PRO A 25 -7.75 -10.03 -19.66
N TYR A 26 -7.47 -10.00 -18.37
CA TYR A 26 -6.70 -11.02 -17.66
C TYR A 26 -7.54 -11.92 -16.74
N GLY A 27 -8.86 -11.81 -16.80
CA GLY A 27 -9.80 -12.56 -15.97
C GLY A 27 -10.19 -11.83 -14.68
N SER A 28 -11.41 -12.08 -14.20
CA SER A 28 -12.07 -11.33 -13.11
C SER A 28 -11.43 -11.45 -11.71
N ASN A 29 -10.55 -12.43 -11.50
CA ASN A 29 -9.84 -12.63 -10.22
C ASN A 29 -8.33 -12.66 -10.39
N ARG A 30 -7.83 -12.04 -11.45
CA ARG A 30 -6.42 -12.07 -11.82
C ARG A 30 -5.84 -10.68 -11.85
N MET A 31 -4.62 -10.58 -12.18
CA MET A 31 -3.72 -9.46 -12.36
C MET A 31 -4.33 -8.07 -12.07
N GLY A 32 -4.01 -7.52 -10.89
CA GLY A 32 -4.46 -6.20 -10.47
C GLY A 32 -5.95 -6.08 -10.09
N ALA A 33 -6.69 -7.21 -10.00
CA ALA A 33 -8.13 -7.19 -9.76
C ALA A 33 -8.53 -6.46 -8.48
N ARG A 34 -7.68 -6.47 -7.45
CA ARG A 34 -7.96 -5.76 -6.19
C ARG A 34 -7.60 -4.29 -6.22
N THR A 35 -6.64 -3.93 -7.03
CA THR A 35 -6.23 -2.53 -7.25
C THR A 35 -7.24 -1.83 -8.17
N ILE A 36 -7.54 -2.43 -9.31
CA ILE A 36 -8.56 -1.91 -10.24
C ILE A 36 -9.92 -1.93 -9.54
N GLY A 37 -10.26 -3.03 -8.89
CA GLY A 37 -11.51 -3.19 -8.17
C GLY A 37 -12.58 -3.92 -8.97
N GLY A 38 -13.81 -3.78 -8.52
CA GLY A 38 -14.96 -4.42 -9.15
C GLY A 38 -16.27 -3.71 -8.84
N LEU A 39 -17.30 -4.08 -9.58
CA LEU A 39 -18.65 -3.57 -9.42
C LEU A 39 -19.46 -4.42 -8.44
N TYR A 40 -20.51 -3.86 -7.89
CA TYR A 40 -21.56 -4.63 -7.24
C TYR A 40 -22.30 -5.48 -8.27
N ALA A 41 -22.78 -6.66 -7.85
CA ALA A 41 -23.61 -7.51 -8.72
C ALA A 41 -24.96 -6.87 -9.06
N GLU A 42 -25.45 -5.96 -8.22
CA GLU A 42 -26.68 -5.21 -8.41
C GLU A 42 -26.45 -4.11 -9.45
N LYS A 43 -27.24 -4.14 -10.53
CA LYS A 43 -27.16 -3.15 -11.62
C LYS A 43 -27.31 -1.71 -11.07
N GLY A 44 -26.44 -0.80 -11.51
CA GLY A 44 -26.47 0.63 -11.15
C GLY A 44 -25.92 0.98 -9.77
N LYS A 45 -25.52 0.00 -8.96
CA LYS A 45 -24.94 0.25 -7.63
C LYS A 45 -23.50 0.77 -7.67
N GLY A 46 -22.83 0.57 -8.81
CA GLY A 46 -21.50 1.13 -9.08
C GLY A 46 -20.32 0.34 -8.55
N GLY A 47 -19.21 1.03 -8.31
CA GLY A 47 -17.94 0.46 -7.86
C GLY A 47 -17.98 -0.05 -6.43
N ARG A 48 -17.47 -1.28 -6.22
CA ARG A 48 -17.43 -1.95 -4.91
C ARG A 48 -16.10 -1.80 -4.20
N SER A 49 -15.02 -1.69 -4.93
CA SER A 49 -13.64 -1.67 -4.39
C SER A 49 -12.66 -1.05 -5.37
N GLY A 50 -11.47 -0.73 -4.88
CA GLY A 50 -10.35 -0.27 -5.70
C GLY A 50 -10.60 1.08 -6.37
N ILE A 51 -9.94 1.28 -7.51
CA ILE A 51 -10.08 2.46 -8.36
C ILE A 51 -11.53 2.64 -8.85
N GLU A 52 -12.21 1.54 -9.16
CA GLU A 52 -13.63 1.55 -9.55
C GLU A 52 -14.53 2.18 -8.50
N GLN A 53 -14.29 1.92 -7.22
CA GLN A 53 -15.06 2.54 -6.15
C GLN A 53 -14.70 4.01 -5.95
N TYR A 54 -13.42 4.34 -6.11
CA TYR A 54 -12.97 5.72 -5.94
C TYR A 54 -13.55 6.64 -7.00
N TYR A 55 -13.52 6.21 -8.26
CA TYR A 55 -14.00 6.96 -9.41
C TYR A 55 -15.41 6.59 -9.87
N ASP A 56 -16.22 5.96 -9.00
CA ASP A 56 -17.58 5.51 -9.37
C ASP A 56 -18.45 6.60 -10.01
N SER A 57 -18.40 7.80 -9.46
CA SER A 57 -19.19 8.93 -9.97
C SER A 57 -18.81 9.37 -11.39
N LEU A 58 -17.53 9.23 -11.76
CA LEU A 58 -17.05 9.53 -13.11
C LEU A 58 -17.35 8.38 -14.07
N LEU A 59 -17.07 7.15 -13.63
CA LEU A 59 -17.14 5.97 -14.49
C LEU A 59 -18.57 5.54 -14.86
N LYS A 60 -19.55 5.80 -14.00
CA LYS A 60 -20.92 5.30 -14.23
C LYS A 60 -21.80 6.20 -15.09
N GLY A 61 -21.41 7.47 -15.29
CA GLY A 61 -22.23 8.45 -15.98
C GLY A 61 -23.59 8.71 -15.33
N LEU A 62 -24.55 9.16 -16.10
CA LEU A 62 -25.92 9.43 -15.66
C LEU A 62 -26.90 8.56 -16.44
N PRO A 63 -27.82 7.84 -15.77
CA PRO A 63 -28.82 7.03 -16.45
C PRO A 63 -29.83 7.91 -17.19
N GLY A 64 -30.22 7.49 -18.39
CA GLY A 64 -31.32 8.11 -19.12
C GLY A 64 -32.70 7.82 -18.49
N VAL A 65 -33.65 8.65 -18.78
CA VAL A 65 -35.06 8.48 -18.37
C VAL A 65 -35.90 8.12 -19.58
N PHE A 66 -36.57 6.99 -19.52
CA PHE A 66 -37.40 6.48 -20.60
C PHE A 66 -38.86 6.36 -20.12
N SER A 67 -39.80 6.80 -20.96
CA SER A 67 -41.22 6.57 -20.76
C SER A 67 -41.69 5.44 -21.69
N TYR A 68 -42.54 4.57 -21.18
CA TYR A 68 -43.12 3.48 -21.96
C TYR A 68 -44.52 3.87 -22.44
N GLU A 69 -44.59 4.35 -23.67
CA GLU A 69 -45.83 4.93 -24.20
C GLU A 69 -46.40 4.15 -25.40
N LYS A 70 -47.72 4.20 -25.57
CA LYS A 70 -48.40 3.57 -26.68
C LYS A 70 -48.48 4.54 -27.87
N VAL A 71 -47.64 4.31 -28.88
CA VAL A 71 -47.59 5.10 -30.11
C VAL A 71 -48.10 4.24 -31.26
N ALA A 72 -49.14 4.71 -31.97
CA ALA A 72 -49.76 4.02 -33.10
C ALA A 72 -50.15 2.55 -32.80
N GLY A 73 -50.70 2.30 -31.60
CA GLY A 73 -51.16 0.97 -31.18
C GLY A 73 -50.04 0.01 -30.67
N LYS A 74 -48.79 0.43 -30.67
CA LYS A 74 -47.64 -0.33 -30.16
C LYS A 74 -46.97 0.43 -29.02
N TYR A 75 -46.58 -0.28 -28.00
CA TYR A 75 -45.75 0.29 -26.92
C TYR A 75 -44.33 0.48 -27.39
N ARG A 76 -43.76 1.65 -27.10
CA ARG A 76 -42.37 2.01 -27.40
C ARG A 76 -41.74 2.74 -26.21
N ASP A 77 -40.48 2.52 -26.03
CA ASP A 77 -39.66 3.31 -25.11
C ASP A 77 -39.36 4.66 -25.78
N ILE A 78 -39.79 5.73 -25.15
CA ILE A 78 -39.51 7.12 -25.58
C ILE A 78 -38.48 7.66 -24.63
N CYS A 79 -37.31 8.05 -25.14
CA CYS A 79 -36.30 8.72 -24.36
C CYS A 79 -36.75 10.11 -23.96
N ILE A 80 -36.88 10.39 -22.67
CA ILE A 80 -37.23 11.70 -22.12
C ILE A 80 -35.96 12.47 -21.77
N VAL A 81 -34.97 11.76 -21.21
CA VAL A 81 -33.65 12.28 -20.89
C VAL A 81 -32.62 11.31 -21.44
N GLU A 82 -31.73 11.80 -22.27
CA GLU A 82 -30.67 11.00 -22.84
C GLU A 82 -29.67 10.57 -21.71
N PRO A 83 -29.21 9.33 -21.73
CA PRO A 83 -28.14 8.92 -20.84
C PRO A 83 -26.83 9.68 -21.16
N ILE A 84 -26.04 9.92 -20.14
CA ILE A 84 -24.70 10.48 -20.30
C ILE A 84 -23.71 9.39 -19.93
N ASP A 85 -22.86 9.02 -20.87
CA ASP A 85 -21.82 8.02 -20.64
C ASP A 85 -20.82 8.49 -19.58
N GLY A 86 -20.23 7.56 -18.86
CA GLY A 86 -19.15 7.86 -17.92
C GLY A 86 -17.86 8.23 -18.64
N GLU A 87 -16.94 8.79 -17.88
CA GLU A 87 -15.62 9.17 -18.36
C GLU A 87 -14.62 8.01 -18.22
N ASP A 88 -13.55 8.06 -19.02
CA ASP A 88 -12.43 7.12 -18.91
C ASP A 88 -11.45 7.55 -17.81
N VAL A 89 -10.92 6.58 -17.07
CA VAL A 89 -9.86 6.80 -16.07
C VAL A 89 -8.57 6.12 -16.54
N TYR A 90 -7.53 6.91 -16.72
CA TYR A 90 -6.20 6.44 -17.08
C TYR A 90 -5.35 6.28 -15.83
N THR A 91 -4.86 5.07 -15.60
CA THR A 91 -4.04 4.75 -14.43
C THR A 91 -2.54 4.79 -14.76
N THR A 92 -1.70 4.86 -13.73
CA THR A 92 -0.25 4.78 -13.86
C THR A 92 0.26 3.34 -13.90
N LEU A 93 -0.63 2.35 -13.74
CA LEU A 93 -0.27 0.94 -13.77
C LEU A 93 0.23 0.53 -15.16
N ASP A 94 1.37 -0.15 -15.20
CA ASP A 94 1.92 -0.75 -16.40
C ASP A 94 1.64 -2.25 -16.40
N VAL A 95 0.96 -2.73 -17.45
CA VAL A 95 0.52 -4.12 -17.55
C VAL A 95 1.69 -5.11 -17.54
N ASN A 96 2.81 -4.76 -18.19
CA ASN A 96 3.98 -5.64 -18.25
C ASN A 96 4.68 -5.71 -16.90
N ILE A 97 4.83 -4.57 -16.22
CA ILE A 97 5.43 -4.52 -14.87
C ILE A 97 4.51 -5.24 -13.88
N GLN A 98 3.19 -5.08 -13.99
CA GLN A 98 2.21 -5.77 -13.17
C GLN A 98 2.30 -7.29 -13.32
N ASP A 99 2.42 -7.80 -14.56
CA ASP A 99 2.56 -9.24 -14.84
C ASP A 99 3.86 -9.80 -14.24
N ILE A 100 4.97 -9.11 -14.43
CA ILE A 100 6.27 -9.49 -13.87
C ILE A 100 6.22 -9.53 -12.34
N ALA A 101 5.66 -8.49 -11.72
CA ALA A 101 5.54 -8.38 -10.28
C ALA A 101 4.67 -9.51 -9.70
N GLU A 102 3.53 -9.82 -10.33
CA GLU A 102 2.63 -10.87 -9.89
C GLU A 102 3.25 -12.26 -10.03
N GLN A 103 3.93 -12.54 -11.13
CA GLN A 103 4.63 -13.82 -11.34
C GLN A 103 5.77 -14.00 -10.34
N ALA A 104 6.56 -12.96 -10.07
CA ALA A 104 7.63 -12.99 -9.09
C ALA A 104 7.10 -13.21 -7.66
N LEU A 105 6.01 -12.52 -7.32
CA LEU A 105 5.31 -12.70 -6.04
C LEU A 105 4.80 -14.12 -5.90
N MET A 106 4.07 -14.62 -6.89
CA MET A 106 3.51 -15.99 -6.91
C MET A 106 4.60 -17.04 -6.71
N LYS A 107 5.69 -16.95 -7.49
CA LYS A 107 6.83 -17.84 -7.37
C LYS A 107 7.44 -17.85 -5.96
N THR A 108 7.53 -16.66 -5.36
CA THR A 108 8.09 -16.49 -4.00
C THR A 108 7.16 -17.08 -2.94
N LEU A 109 5.85 -16.85 -3.06
CA LEU A 109 4.85 -17.39 -2.14
C LEU A 109 4.80 -18.92 -2.19
N ILE A 110 4.83 -19.51 -3.39
CA ILE A 110 4.87 -20.97 -3.58
C ILE A 110 6.15 -21.55 -2.94
N LYS A 111 7.31 -20.95 -3.25
CA LYS A 111 8.61 -21.41 -2.73
C LYS A 111 8.65 -21.44 -1.20
N ASN A 112 8.03 -20.47 -0.56
CA ASN A 112 8.06 -20.32 0.90
C ASN A 112 6.83 -20.91 1.61
N GLY A 113 5.85 -21.44 0.87
CA GLY A 113 4.58 -21.94 1.43
C GLY A 113 3.78 -20.87 2.18
N ALA A 114 3.94 -19.60 1.79
CA ALA A 114 3.32 -18.46 2.49
C ALA A 114 1.80 -18.38 2.21
N ASP A 115 1.03 -17.89 3.17
CA ASP A 115 -0.44 -17.77 3.02
C ASP A 115 -0.83 -16.61 2.12
N HIS A 116 -0.11 -15.50 2.16
CA HIS A 116 -0.37 -14.32 1.35
C HIS A 116 0.87 -13.44 1.23
N GLY A 117 0.82 -12.48 0.33
CA GLY A 117 1.81 -11.43 0.18
C GLY A 117 1.37 -10.36 -0.80
N CYS A 118 2.14 -9.29 -0.85
CA CYS A 118 1.97 -8.23 -1.83
C CYS A 118 3.32 -7.83 -2.42
N ALA A 119 3.26 -7.22 -3.62
CA ALA A 119 4.39 -6.57 -4.26
C ALA A 119 3.91 -5.23 -4.81
N VAL A 120 4.64 -4.18 -4.53
CA VAL A 120 4.42 -2.83 -5.06
C VAL A 120 5.66 -2.43 -5.85
N VAL A 121 5.45 -1.83 -7.01
CA VAL A 121 6.54 -1.24 -7.82
C VAL A 121 6.20 0.22 -8.04
N MET A 122 7.05 1.09 -7.55
CA MET A 122 6.92 2.54 -7.67
C MET A 122 8.08 3.11 -8.48
N GLU A 123 7.80 4.10 -9.29
CA GLU A 123 8.82 4.86 -10.01
C GLU A 123 9.36 5.95 -9.09
N VAL A 124 10.61 5.83 -8.69
CA VAL A 124 11.25 6.70 -7.68
C VAL A 124 11.14 8.19 -8.03
N GLN A 125 11.36 8.55 -9.29
CA GLN A 125 11.38 9.96 -9.72
C GLN A 125 10.01 10.65 -9.72
N THR A 126 8.93 9.89 -9.77
CA THR A 126 7.57 10.45 -9.94
C THR A 126 6.58 10.02 -8.86
N GLY A 127 6.95 9.06 -8.00
CA GLY A 127 6.06 8.43 -7.03
C GLY A 127 4.92 7.62 -7.67
N LYS A 128 4.95 7.39 -8.99
CA LYS A 128 3.88 6.68 -9.70
C LYS A 128 3.95 5.19 -9.44
N ILE A 129 2.84 4.62 -8.97
CA ILE A 129 2.72 3.18 -8.80
C ILE A 129 2.56 2.54 -10.18
N ARG A 130 3.52 1.68 -10.55
CA ARG A 130 3.56 0.95 -11.81
C ARG A 130 2.97 -0.45 -11.70
N ALA A 131 3.03 -1.05 -10.51
CA ALA A 131 2.38 -2.32 -10.22
C ALA A 131 1.98 -2.43 -8.75
N MET A 132 0.87 -3.13 -8.50
CA MET A 132 0.42 -3.48 -7.15
C MET A 132 -0.27 -4.84 -7.21
N SER A 133 0.43 -5.89 -6.79
CA SER A 133 -0.06 -7.26 -6.77
C SER A 133 -0.32 -7.73 -5.35
N ASN A 134 -1.42 -8.45 -5.15
CA ASN A 134 -1.87 -8.92 -3.85
C ASN A 134 -2.39 -10.35 -3.98
N LEU A 135 -1.61 -11.33 -3.54
CA LEU A 135 -1.96 -12.73 -3.69
C LEU A 135 -2.23 -13.40 -2.34
N LYS A 136 -3.24 -14.25 -2.31
CA LYS A 136 -3.61 -15.08 -1.18
C LYS A 136 -3.77 -16.53 -1.62
N ARG A 137 -3.32 -17.46 -0.78
CA ARG A 137 -3.48 -18.88 -0.98
C ARG A 137 -4.95 -19.27 -0.84
N ALA A 138 -5.47 -19.95 -1.84
CA ALA A 138 -6.80 -20.55 -1.85
C ALA A 138 -6.79 -21.95 -1.19
N GLY A 139 -7.97 -22.49 -0.90
CA GLY A 139 -8.10 -23.79 -0.25
C GLY A 139 -7.58 -24.97 -1.08
N ASP A 140 -7.49 -24.82 -2.38
CA ASP A 140 -6.90 -25.80 -3.32
C ASP A 140 -5.37 -25.65 -3.48
N GLY A 141 -4.77 -24.69 -2.77
CA GLY A 141 -3.35 -24.39 -2.81
C GLY A 141 -2.91 -23.43 -3.93
N SER A 142 -3.82 -23.02 -4.81
CA SER A 142 -3.57 -21.97 -5.80
C SER A 142 -3.46 -20.59 -5.13
N TYR A 143 -2.88 -19.62 -5.85
CA TYR A 143 -2.82 -18.22 -5.39
C TYR A 143 -3.69 -17.35 -6.29
N LEU A 144 -4.56 -16.58 -5.66
CA LEU A 144 -5.49 -15.68 -6.32
C LEU A 144 -5.41 -14.29 -5.69
N GLU A 145 -5.80 -13.27 -6.44
CA GLU A 145 -5.97 -11.93 -5.89
C GLU A 145 -7.02 -11.94 -4.76
N GLY A 146 -6.54 -11.56 -3.56
CA GLY A 146 -7.34 -11.57 -2.33
C GLY A 146 -7.67 -10.17 -1.82
N THR A 147 -7.32 -9.90 -0.57
CA THR A 147 -7.35 -8.56 0.03
C THR A 147 -6.23 -7.72 -0.58
N ASN A 148 -6.42 -6.41 -0.71
CA ASN A 148 -5.32 -5.51 -1.07
C ASN A 148 -4.40 -5.32 0.15
N TYR A 149 -3.49 -6.26 0.34
CA TYR A 149 -2.56 -6.27 1.48
C TYR A 149 -1.60 -5.07 1.44
N ALA A 150 -1.25 -4.60 0.25
CA ALA A 150 -0.38 -3.44 0.09
C ALA A 150 -0.94 -2.19 0.77
N LEU A 151 -2.26 -2.03 0.75
CA LEU A 151 -2.97 -0.86 1.30
C LEU A 151 -3.55 -1.12 2.69
N ALA A 152 -4.13 -2.30 2.92
CA ALA A 152 -4.97 -2.57 4.08
C ALA A 152 -4.24 -3.24 5.26
N SER A 153 -3.11 -3.92 5.01
CA SER A 153 -2.38 -4.60 6.07
C SER A 153 -1.53 -3.64 6.87
N GLN A 154 -1.70 -3.65 8.17
CA GLN A 154 -0.83 -2.94 9.10
C GLN A 154 0.18 -3.93 9.70
N THR A 155 1.43 -3.81 9.33
CA THR A 155 2.52 -4.66 9.82
C THR A 155 3.66 -3.82 10.39
N GLU A 156 4.41 -4.39 11.32
CA GLU A 156 5.64 -3.77 11.79
C GLU A 156 6.64 -3.68 10.63
N PRO A 157 7.15 -2.48 10.31
CA PRO A 157 8.09 -2.28 9.20
C PRO A 157 9.44 -2.96 9.45
N GLY A 158 9.79 -3.20 10.71
CA GLY A 158 11.07 -3.79 11.09
C GLY A 158 12.25 -2.95 10.61
N SER A 159 13.29 -3.59 10.11
CA SER A 159 14.57 -2.92 9.78
C SER A 159 14.50 -1.86 8.67
N THR A 160 13.49 -1.81 7.85
CA THR A 160 13.30 -0.73 6.88
C THR A 160 13.09 0.61 7.58
N PHE A 161 12.52 0.60 8.78
CA PHE A 161 12.28 1.79 9.59
C PHE A 161 13.55 2.45 10.16
N LYS A 162 14.69 1.75 10.18
CA LYS A 162 15.96 2.28 10.69
C LYS A 162 16.45 3.49 9.90
N ILE A 163 16.10 3.58 8.63
CA ILE A 163 16.42 4.74 7.78
C ILE A 163 15.70 5.96 8.31
N ALA A 164 14.40 5.86 8.59
CA ALA A 164 13.63 6.95 9.20
C ALA A 164 14.25 7.42 10.51
N SER A 165 14.58 6.47 11.37
CA SER A 165 15.23 6.77 12.66
C SER A 165 16.57 7.47 12.49
N ALA A 166 17.37 7.04 11.50
CA ALA A 166 18.66 7.66 11.23
C ALA A 166 18.50 9.11 10.71
N ILE A 167 17.52 9.37 9.85
CA ILE A 167 17.24 10.72 9.36
C ILE A 167 16.84 11.64 10.53
N VAL A 168 15.94 11.20 11.39
CA VAL A 168 15.54 11.99 12.59
C VAL A 168 16.73 12.23 13.51
N ALA A 169 17.67 11.26 13.64
CA ALA A 169 18.89 11.46 14.42
C ALA A 169 19.79 12.52 13.79
N LEU A 170 20.02 12.45 12.48
CA LEU A 170 20.84 13.40 11.71
C LEU A 170 20.27 14.82 11.72
N GLU A 171 18.95 14.98 11.64
CA GLU A 171 18.23 16.25 11.72
C GLU A 171 18.49 16.99 13.04
N THR A 172 18.90 16.31 14.10
CA THR A 172 19.29 16.96 15.36
C THR A 172 20.54 17.81 15.24
N GLY A 173 21.37 17.59 14.22
CA GLY A 173 22.70 18.20 14.07
C GLY A 173 23.72 17.78 15.15
N LYS A 174 23.37 16.87 16.05
CA LYS A 174 24.26 16.38 17.13
C LYS A 174 25.09 15.18 16.71
N VAL A 175 24.68 14.51 15.68
CA VAL A 175 25.31 13.31 15.11
C VAL A 175 25.40 13.42 13.62
N ASP A 176 26.35 12.69 13.03
CA ASP A 176 26.54 12.55 11.60
C ASP A 176 26.71 11.08 11.21
N THR A 177 26.87 10.81 9.92
CA THR A 177 27.03 9.45 9.38
C THR A 177 28.28 8.73 9.90
N SER A 178 29.30 9.48 10.37
CA SER A 178 30.58 8.98 10.90
C SER A 178 30.53 8.76 12.42
N THR A 179 29.47 9.23 13.09
CA THR A 179 29.30 9.10 14.55
C THR A 179 29.43 7.65 15.00
N MET A 180 30.35 7.39 15.90
CA MET A 180 30.72 6.04 16.33
C MET A 180 29.84 5.53 17.46
N ILE A 181 29.19 4.38 17.26
CA ILE A 181 28.22 3.76 18.17
C ILE A 181 28.83 2.44 18.74
N PRO A 182 28.87 2.26 20.05
CA PRO A 182 29.45 1.08 20.67
C PRO A 182 28.44 -0.07 20.75
N THR A 183 28.32 -0.87 19.70
CA THR A 183 27.38 -2.01 19.65
C THR A 183 27.91 -3.26 20.38
N GLY A 184 29.19 -3.26 20.79
CA GLY A 184 29.80 -4.30 21.58
C GLY A 184 29.82 -5.67 20.90
N ASN A 185 29.53 -6.70 21.66
CA ASN A 185 29.46 -8.09 21.18
C ASN A 185 28.14 -8.43 20.44
N GLY A 186 27.35 -7.43 20.07
CA GLY A 186 26.05 -7.65 19.38
C GLY A 186 24.91 -8.00 20.34
N SER A 187 25.05 -7.71 21.64
CA SER A 187 24.01 -7.86 22.64
C SER A 187 24.05 -6.67 23.60
N HIS A 188 22.93 -6.02 23.80
CA HIS A 188 22.79 -4.85 24.68
C HIS A 188 21.51 -4.95 25.51
N ASN A 189 21.56 -4.52 26.77
CA ASN A 189 20.41 -4.49 27.67
C ASN A 189 19.84 -3.10 27.75
N PHE A 190 18.64 -2.92 27.19
CA PHE A 190 17.85 -1.70 27.34
C PHE A 190 16.82 -1.91 28.45
N TYR A 191 16.96 -1.20 29.56
CA TYR A 191 15.97 -1.15 30.65
C TYR A 191 15.45 -2.54 31.09
N GLY A 192 16.34 -3.53 31.18
CA GLY A 192 15.99 -4.89 31.60
C GLY A 192 15.61 -5.85 30.48
N LYS A 193 15.57 -5.41 29.23
CA LYS A 193 15.32 -6.26 28.05
C LYS A 193 16.55 -6.30 27.16
N THR A 194 16.93 -7.50 26.75
CA THR A 194 18.09 -7.71 25.87
C THR A 194 17.69 -7.59 24.41
N MET A 195 18.32 -6.67 23.69
CA MET A 195 18.28 -6.55 22.23
C MET A 195 19.54 -7.20 21.64
N ARG A 196 19.41 -7.81 20.47
CA ARG A 196 20.51 -8.50 19.80
C ARG A 196 20.59 -8.13 18.34
N ASP A 197 21.81 -8.02 17.84
CA ASP A 197 22.11 -8.05 16.42
C ASP A 197 22.17 -9.50 15.92
N TRP A 198 21.99 -9.72 14.62
CA TRP A 198 21.97 -11.06 14.06
C TRP A 198 23.31 -11.83 14.27
N ASN A 199 24.40 -11.13 14.46
CA ASN A 199 25.76 -11.69 14.63
C ASN A 199 26.21 -11.72 16.10
N TYR A 200 25.30 -11.61 17.08
CA TYR A 200 25.64 -11.60 18.51
C TYR A 200 26.44 -12.84 18.96
N ASN A 201 26.20 -13.98 18.32
CA ASN A 201 26.93 -15.24 18.59
C ASN A 201 28.26 -15.37 17.80
N LYS A 202 28.62 -14.35 17.00
CA LYS A 202 29.83 -14.26 16.19
C LYS A 202 30.72 -13.10 16.63
N GLY A 203 30.51 -12.56 17.85
CA GLY A 203 31.32 -11.49 18.44
C GLY A 203 30.81 -10.07 18.19
N GLY A 204 29.65 -9.88 17.51
CA GLY A 204 29.08 -8.56 17.26
C GLY A 204 29.90 -7.72 16.28
N TYR A 205 29.63 -6.41 16.28
CA TYR A 205 30.31 -5.44 15.40
C TYR A 205 31.29 -4.53 16.13
N GLY A 206 31.35 -4.60 17.48
CA GLY A 206 32.20 -3.72 18.27
C GLY A 206 31.75 -2.28 18.26
N LYS A 207 32.61 -1.36 17.81
CA LYS A 207 32.29 0.05 17.63
C LYS A 207 32.21 0.37 16.14
N ILE A 208 31.05 0.81 15.66
CA ILE A 208 30.79 1.08 14.26
C ILE A 208 30.18 2.47 14.04
N SER A 209 30.36 3.05 12.86
CA SER A 209 29.72 4.31 12.51
C SER A 209 28.21 4.15 12.31
N LEU A 210 27.43 5.25 12.40
CA LEU A 210 26.01 5.25 12.09
C LEU A 210 25.75 4.70 10.68
N SER A 211 26.49 5.16 9.68
CA SER A 211 26.41 4.64 8.30
C SER A 211 26.62 3.12 8.27
N ARG A 212 27.66 2.61 8.96
CA ARG A 212 27.90 1.16 9.01
C ARG A 212 26.78 0.42 9.74
N GLY A 213 26.20 1.02 10.80
CA GLY A 213 25.06 0.48 11.53
C GLY A 213 23.85 0.22 10.63
N ILE A 214 23.54 1.16 9.73
CA ILE A 214 22.48 1.02 8.72
C ILE A 214 22.83 -0.07 7.71
N GLN A 215 24.05 -0.05 7.14
CA GLN A 215 24.50 -1.03 6.14
C GLN A 215 24.41 -2.48 6.63
N VAL A 216 24.73 -2.73 7.89
CA VAL A 216 24.68 -4.08 8.49
C VAL A 216 23.36 -4.34 9.20
N SER A 217 22.44 -3.38 9.15
CA SER A 217 21.12 -3.45 9.81
C SER A 217 21.23 -3.76 11.31
N SER A 218 22.14 -3.10 12.02
CA SER A 218 22.30 -3.28 13.47
C SER A 218 21.08 -2.72 14.22
N ASN A 219 20.42 -3.57 14.99
CA ASN A 219 19.34 -3.18 15.89
C ASN A 219 19.87 -2.30 17.02
N ILE A 220 21.01 -2.71 17.55
CA ILE A 220 21.66 -2.05 18.69
C ILE A 220 22.12 -0.65 18.29
N ALA A 221 22.73 -0.48 17.11
CA ALA A 221 23.18 0.84 16.67
C ALA A 221 22.01 1.81 16.54
N SER A 222 20.92 1.39 15.91
CA SER A 222 19.71 2.23 15.74
C SER A 222 19.07 2.56 17.09
N ALA A 223 18.95 1.58 17.98
CA ALA A 223 18.35 1.79 19.29
C ALA A 223 19.20 2.68 20.20
N LEU A 224 20.53 2.49 20.23
CA LEU A 224 21.44 3.28 21.07
C LEU A 224 21.46 4.76 20.66
N ILE A 225 21.55 5.05 19.36
CA ILE A 225 21.61 6.44 18.90
C ILE A 225 20.32 7.20 19.21
N ILE A 226 19.18 6.56 19.03
CA ILE A 226 17.88 7.19 19.32
C ILE A 226 17.66 7.31 20.82
N ASP A 227 17.99 6.30 21.62
CA ASP A 227 17.88 6.36 23.07
C ASP A 227 18.77 7.48 23.64
N GLU A 228 20.00 7.59 23.19
CA GLU A 228 20.94 8.63 23.63
C GLU A 228 20.42 10.05 23.33
N LEU A 229 19.88 10.25 22.12
CA LEU A 229 19.42 11.58 21.69
C LEU A 229 18.08 11.99 22.26
N PHE A 230 17.19 11.05 22.55
CA PHE A 230 15.79 11.36 22.83
C PHE A 230 15.23 10.77 24.13
N LYS A 231 16.00 10.03 24.95
CA LYS A 231 15.49 9.42 26.20
C LYS A 231 14.89 10.45 27.18
N ASP A 232 15.40 11.68 27.19
CA ASP A 232 14.92 12.76 28.06
C ASP A 232 13.69 13.47 27.47
N ASN A 233 13.44 13.35 26.16
CA ASN A 233 12.27 13.88 25.47
C ASN A 233 11.90 13.01 24.28
N PRO A 234 11.27 11.84 24.49
CA PRO A 234 10.89 10.93 23.43
C PRO A 234 9.90 11.52 22.40
N GLN A 235 9.09 12.49 22.84
CA GLN A 235 8.13 13.16 21.98
C GLN A 235 8.80 13.81 20.76
N LYS A 236 10.02 14.36 20.93
CA LYS A 236 10.77 14.95 19.81
C LYS A 236 11.13 13.93 18.71
N PHE A 237 11.38 12.69 19.10
CA PHE A 237 11.61 11.63 18.13
C PHE A 237 10.33 11.32 17.35
N ILE A 238 9.21 11.18 18.04
CA ILE A 238 7.91 10.93 17.39
C ILE A 238 7.53 12.09 16.47
N GLU A 239 7.73 13.35 16.89
CA GLU A 239 7.52 14.53 16.05
C GLU A 239 8.44 14.55 14.83
N GLY A 240 9.68 14.09 14.97
CA GLY A 240 10.61 13.92 13.85
C GLY A 240 10.09 12.92 12.83
N LEU A 241 9.57 11.76 13.28
CA LEU A 241 8.94 10.78 12.41
C LEU A 241 7.70 11.35 11.70
N TYR A 242 6.90 12.16 12.38
CA TYR A 242 5.72 12.82 11.77
C TYR A 242 6.12 13.85 10.71
N LYS A 243 7.22 14.57 10.90
CA LYS A 243 7.76 15.50 9.89
C LYS A 243 8.20 14.78 8.61
N LEU A 244 8.61 13.52 8.71
CA LEU A 244 8.90 12.68 7.55
C LEU A 244 7.63 12.16 6.83
N GLY A 245 6.44 12.53 7.30
CA GLY A 245 5.17 12.16 6.68
C GLY A 245 4.70 10.73 6.97
N ILE A 246 5.35 9.98 7.87
CA ILE A 246 5.01 8.57 8.12
C ILE A 246 3.58 8.37 8.63
N ASN A 247 2.98 9.39 9.27
CA ASN A 247 1.62 9.38 9.76
C ASN A 247 0.62 10.13 8.88
N ASN A 248 1.06 10.69 7.76
CA ASN A 248 0.18 11.39 6.83
C ASN A 248 -0.70 10.40 6.08
N ASP A 249 -1.91 10.81 5.72
CA ASP A 249 -2.72 10.06 4.76
C ASP A 249 -2.01 10.14 3.40
N LEU A 250 -1.84 9.01 2.74
CA LEU A 250 -1.36 8.99 1.36
C LEU A 250 -2.49 9.45 0.44
N ASP A 251 -2.22 10.44 -0.39
CA ASP A 251 -3.15 10.95 -1.41
C ASP A 251 -3.19 9.98 -2.60
N LEU A 252 -3.81 8.83 -2.39
CA LEU A 252 -3.97 7.79 -3.39
C LEU A 252 -5.42 7.74 -3.86
N ASP A 253 -5.61 7.72 -5.17
CA ASP A 253 -6.91 7.61 -5.84
C ASP A 253 -7.53 6.21 -5.71
N ILE A 254 -7.50 5.67 -4.50
CA ILE A 254 -8.02 4.34 -4.17
C ILE A 254 -8.56 4.31 -2.74
N ARG A 255 -9.60 3.53 -2.52
CA ARG A 255 -10.18 3.34 -1.18
C ARG A 255 -9.51 2.19 -0.43
N GLY A 256 -9.52 2.28 0.90
CA GLY A 256 -9.10 1.19 1.78
C GLY A 256 -7.64 1.24 2.21
N VAL A 257 -6.99 2.38 2.12
CA VAL A 257 -5.65 2.61 2.69
C VAL A 257 -5.78 2.66 4.21
N ALA A 258 -5.08 1.78 4.91
CA ALA A 258 -5.05 1.80 6.37
C ALA A 258 -4.08 2.90 6.85
N ARG A 259 -4.46 3.59 7.93
CA ARG A 259 -3.63 4.64 8.50
C ARG A 259 -2.45 4.05 9.25
N PRO A 260 -1.26 4.63 9.13
CA PRO A 260 -0.13 4.25 9.97
C PRO A 260 -0.42 4.42 11.45
N TYR A 261 0.23 3.61 12.26
CA TYR A 261 0.22 3.75 13.71
C TYR A 261 1.66 3.82 14.21
N ILE A 262 1.99 4.87 14.91
CA ILE A 262 3.22 5.02 15.68
C ILE A 262 2.80 5.20 17.13
N LYS A 263 3.33 4.38 18.03
CA LYS A 263 2.98 4.46 19.45
C LYS A 263 3.33 5.85 20.00
N SER A 264 2.33 6.54 20.56
CA SER A 264 2.48 7.84 21.18
C SER A 264 3.10 7.74 22.58
N VAL A 265 3.79 8.77 23.03
CA VAL A 265 4.26 8.85 24.41
C VAL A 265 3.13 8.90 25.44
N ASP A 266 1.93 9.33 25.03
CA ASP A 266 0.72 9.36 25.85
C ASP A 266 -0.02 8.01 25.89
N ASP A 267 0.43 7.01 25.12
CA ASP A 267 -0.16 5.68 25.13
C ASP A 267 0.04 5.04 26.51
N PRO A 268 -1.01 4.51 27.17
CA PRO A 268 -0.90 3.89 28.48
C PRO A 268 0.12 2.74 28.57
N THR A 269 0.47 2.16 27.42
CA THR A 269 1.48 1.10 27.31
C THR A 269 2.87 1.61 26.99
N TRP A 270 3.06 2.95 26.88
CA TRP A 270 4.39 3.51 26.68
C TRP A 270 5.32 3.17 27.83
N SER A 271 6.54 2.80 27.52
CA SER A 271 7.57 2.51 28.50
C SER A 271 8.93 3.02 28.02
N LYS A 272 9.95 2.97 28.87
CA LYS A 272 11.33 3.30 28.47
C LYS A 272 11.83 2.41 27.32
N LEU A 273 11.23 1.23 27.13
CA LEU A 273 11.53 0.32 26.02
C LEU A 273 10.96 0.79 24.69
N SER A 274 9.86 1.57 24.71
CA SER A 274 9.17 1.95 23.46
C SER A 274 10.11 2.73 22.53
N LEU A 275 10.89 3.67 23.05
CA LEU A 275 11.81 4.45 22.23
C LEU A 275 12.85 3.60 21.48
N PRO A 276 13.68 2.73 22.14
CA PRO A 276 14.62 1.87 21.42
C PRO A 276 13.93 0.83 20.52
N TRP A 277 12.69 0.40 20.80
CA TRP A 277 11.93 -0.53 19.96
C TRP A 277 11.40 0.15 18.70
N ILE A 278 10.86 1.36 18.80
CA ILE A 278 10.43 2.16 17.64
C ILE A 278 11.62 2.44 16.72
N ALA A 279 12.82 2.70 17.28
CA ALA A 279 14.03 3.01 16.52
C ALA A 279 14.41 1.95 15.47
N HIS A 280 14.00 0.70 15.64
CA HIS A 280 14.26 -0.37 14.69
C HIS A 280 12.98 -1.02 14.13
N GLY A 281 11.84 -0.29 14.22
CA GLY A 281 10.60 -0.58 13.51
C GLY A 281 9.64 -1.53 14.19
N TYR A 282 9.65 -1.57 15.52
CA TYR A 282 8.66 -2.23 16.35
C TYR A 282 7.81 -1.21 17.10
N GLU A 283 6.65 -1.61 17.61
CA GLU A 283 5.65 -0.69 18.18
C GLU A 283 5.17 0.39 17.17
N VAL A 284 5.39 0.14 15.89
CA VAL A 284 4.95 0.91 14.73
C VAL A 284 4.24 -0.04 13.79
N LYS A 285 3.15 0.38 13.18
CA LYS A 285 2.43 -0.41 12.16
C LYS A 285 2.15 0.46 10.96
N VAL A 286 2.61 0.03 9.80
CA VAL A 286 2.40 0.75 8.53
C VAL A 286 1.96 -0.23 7.45
N PRO A 287 1.07 0.19 6.56
CA PRO A 287 0.81 -0.56 5.32
C PRO A 287 2.09 -0.65 4.47
N PRO A 288 2.28 -1.73 3.71
CA PRO A 288 3.44 -1.89 2.84
C PRO A 288 3.66 -0.72 1.87
N ILE A 289 2.59 -0.10 1.36
CA ILE A 289 2.68 1.05 0.46
C ILE A 289 3.39 2.26 1.07
N TYR A 290 3.30 2.45 2.39
CA TYR A 290 3.99 3.54 3.07
C TYR A 290 5.51 3.37 3.08
N ARG A 291 6.02 2.15 2.94
CA ARG A 291 7.46 1.91 2.86
C ARG A 291 8.02 2.48 1.57
N GLU A 292 7.34 2.24 0.46
CA GLU A 292 7.71 2.78 -0.85
C GLU A 292 7.64 4.32 -0.88
N ALA A 293 6.50 4.88 -0.46
CA ALA A 293 6.29 6.32 -0.40
C ALA A 293 7.29 7.04 0.54
N PHE A 294 7.79 6.33 1.55
CA PHE A 294 8.78 6.86 2.46
C PHE A 294 10.19 6.87 1.85
N GLU A 295 10.57 5.84 1.10
CA GLU A 295 11.86 5.77 0.42
C GLU A 295 11.99 6.88 -0.63
N ASP A 296 10.94 7.21 -1.36
CA ASP A 296 10.89 8.34 -2.31
C ASP A 296 11.11 9.70 -1.63
N ASN A 297 10.49 9.93 -0.47
CA ASN A 297 10.69 11.18 0.28
C ASN A 297 12.11 11.32 0.84
N ILE A 298 12.82 10.21 1.05
CA ILE A 298 14.22 10.23 1.48
C ILE A 298 15.13 10.79 0.39
N ASP A 299 14.95 10.39 -0.84
CA ASP A 299 15.75 10.90 -1.96
C ASP A 299 15.53 12.41 -2.14
N LEU A 300 14.31 12.91 -2.00
CA LEU A 300 14.01 14.34 -2.01
C LEU A 300 14.68 15.07 -0.83
N ALA A 301 14.60 14.53 0.38
CA ALA A 301 15.21 15.15 1.57
C ALA A 301 16.74 15.15 1.50
N LEU A 302 17.36 14.14 0.93
CA LEU A 302 18.81 14.06 0.76
C LEU A 302 19.31 14.98 -0.37
N THR A 303 18.53 15.20 -1.43
CA THR A 303 18.89 16.10 -2.53
C THR A 303 18.71 17.57 -2.18
N ASP A 304 17.69 17.94 -1.40
CA ASP A 304 17.47 19.33 -0.97
C ASP A 304 18.48 19.79 0.10
N ASN A 305 19.00 18.88 0.93
CA ASN A 305 20.05 19.17 1.90
C ASN A 305 21.47 19.00 1.36
N ALA A 306 21.64 18.37 0.21
CA ALA A 306 22.90 18.32 -0.54
C ALA A 306 23.07 19.55 -1.43
N GLY A 307 22.76 20.74 -0.93
CA GLY A 307 23.22 22.01 -1.51
C GLY A 307 24.73 22.03 -1.58
N ILE A 308 25.29 21.24 -2.49
CA ILE A 308 26.66 21.29 -2.92
C ILE A 308 26.66 21.97 -4.29
N SER A 309 26.98 23.26 -4.21
CA SER A 309 27.48 24.07 -5.33
C SER A 309 28.60 23.37 -6.12
#